data_b5de0d150d3c1caa1e8e3a236e613bdb
#
_entry.id   b5de0d150d3c1caa1e8e3a236e613bdb
#
_cell.length_a   1.000
_cell.length_b   1.000
_cell.length_c   1.000
_cell.angle_alpha   90.00
_cell.angle_beta   90.00
_cell.angle_gamma   90.00
#
_symmetry.space_group_name_H-M   'P 1'
#
loop_
_entity.id
_entity.type
_entity.pdbx_description
1 polymer ?
#
loop_
_entity_poly.entity_id
_entity_poly.type
_entity_poly.pdbx_seq_one_letter_code
_entity_poly.pdbx_strand_id
1 'polypeptide(L)'
;MIIDDQGQLVWFSKNRYATDFKVQTYQEELVLTWWEGKVVAGHGVGEYVIFDSSYRKINRVRAGNGYQGDLHEFYITPEDTALLTAYVPTQTDLSPISGPEDGAVWEGIAQELDIETGEVLFEWRSLDHVGVEETYRAPPRNLGTPLDYFHINSIDIDFDGNFLISAKGTSAVYKVERESGKILWRLGGKKSDFEMGSGTRFAYQHDARRQRDGTITIFDNGASPKVHEQSRGIVVELDMDEMSATLVREFTHPSKLLSTSQGNVQVLPNTNLLVGWGSAPFFSEYSNEGELLFDAKLLGDGQSYRAFRFPWSGHPSDNPAMAVEQGPDDKVTIYVSWNGATEVESWQVLAGSTPSQLKPVGSAPRRGFETTVTVRTAEPYVAVQAKNASGRVLGSTRRLSRKTE
;
A
#
# COMPACT_ATOMS: atom_id res chain seq x y z
N MET A 1 4.80 -7.57 1.18
CA MET A 1 5.97 -7.90 2.04
C MET A 1 6.32 -6.74 2.93
N ILE A 2 6.98 -7.01 4.05
CA ILE A 2 7.59 -6.01 4.93
C ILE A 2 9.10 -6.21 4.85
N ILE A 3 9.84 -5.12 4.71
CA ILE A 3 11.30 -5.05 4.82
C ILE A 3 11.67 -4.08 5.94
N ASP A 4 12.85 -4.25 6.53
CA ASP A 4 13.39 -3.30 7.51
C ASP A 4 14.11 -2.12 6.85
N ASP A 5 14.66 -1.21 7.68
CA ASP A 5 15.40 -0.03 7.23
C ASP A 5 16.72 -0.34 6.49
N GLN A 6 17.16 -1.61 6.52
CA GLN A 6 18.32 -2.11 5.80
C GLN A 6 17.94 -2.84 4.52
N GLY A 7 16.63 -2.89 4.19
CA GLY A 7 16.10 -3.59 3.03
C GLY A 7 16.02 -5.12 3.21
N GLN A 8 16.19 -5.64 4.44
CA GLN A 8 16.09 -7.06 4.71
C GLN A 8 14.64 -7.49 4.90
N LEU A 9 14.30 -8.67 4.40
CA LEU A 9 12.95 -9.23 4.53
C LEU A 9 12.60 -9.44 6.00
N VAL A 10 11.42 -8.97 6.40
CA VAL A 10 10.81 -9.19 7.73
C VAL A 10 9.63 -10.14 7.61
N TRP A 11 8.72 -9.87 6.67
CA TRP A 11 7.51 -10.66 6.47
C TRP A 11 7.09 -10.71 5.02
N PHE A 12 6.54 -11.84 4.60
CA PHE A 12 5.90 -12.00 3.31
C PHE A 12 4.65 -12.88 3.39
N SER A 13 3.68 -12.58 2.55
CA SER A 13 2.55 -13.45 2.25
C SER A 13 2.76 -14.12 0.88
N LYS A 14 2.27 -15.35 0.74
CA LYS A 14 2.25 -16.08 -0.54
C LYS A 14 1.11 -15.63 -1.46
N ASN A 15 0.32 -14.65 -1.06
CA ASN A 15 -0.77 -14.14 -1.89
C ASN A 15 -0.21 -13.44 -3.13
N ARG A 16 -0.66 -13.88 -4.32
CA ARG A 16 -0.15 -13.37 -5.61
C ARG A 16 -0.89 -12.13 -6.13
N TYR A 17 -2.06 -11.81 -5.54
CA TYR A 17 -2.96 -10.77 -6.03
C TYR A 17 -3.33 -9.80 -4.91
N ALA A 18 -2.34 -9.37 -4.16
CA ALA A 18 -2.47 -8.37 -3.11
C ALA A 18 -2.00 -7.00 -3.62
N THR A 19 -2.79 -5.96 -3.36
CA THR A 19 -2.49 -4.58 -3.75
C THR A 19 -2.80 -3.64 -2.59
N ASP A 20 -2.15 -2.47 -2.55
CA ASP A 20 -2.35 -1.42 -1.53
C ASP A 20 -2.09 -1.92 -0.10
N PHE A 21 -0.98 -2.66 0.07
CA PHE A 21 -0.54 -3.19 1.36
C PHE A 21 -0.01 -2.07 2.26
N LYS A 22 -0.60 -1.90 3.44
CA LYS A 22 -0.20 -0.86 4.40
C LYS A 22 -0.56 -1.23 5.84
N VAL A 23 0.02 -0.50 6.80
CA VAL A 23 -0.40 -0.49 8.19
C VAL A 23 -1.48 0.57 8.35
N GLN A 24 -2.54 0.24 9.07
CA GLN A 24 -3.60 1.16 9.46
C GLN A 24 -3.96 0.95 10.93
N THR A 25 -4.80 1.81 11.49
CA THR A 25 -5.39 1.63 12.82
C THR A 25 -6.82 1.14 12.67
N TYR A 26 -7.20 0.12 13.41
CA TYR A 26 -8.57 -0.39 13.52
C TYR A 26 -8.84 -0.78 14.96
N GLN A 27 -9.88 -0.23 15.58
CA GLN A 27 -10.22 -0.45 17.00
C GLN A 27 -9.01 -0.16 17.91
N GLU A 28 -8.35 0.98 17.70
CA GLU A 28 -7.15 1.44 18.42
C GLU A 28 -5.88 0.60 18.24
N GLU A 29 -5.94 -0.51 17.48
CA GLU A 29 -4.81 -1.41 17.23
C GLU A 29 -4.21 -1.22 15.84
N LEU A 30 -2.89 -1.39 15.72
CA LEU A 30 -2.23 -1.42 14.42
C LEU A 30 -2.54 -2.74 13.70
N VAL A 31 -3.01 -2.63 12.47
CA VAL A 31 -3.38 -3.74 11.60
C VAL A 31 -2.68 -3.66 10.25
N LEU A 32 -2.53 -4.80 9.59
CA LEU A 32 -2.12 -4.87 8.20
C LEU A 32 -3.36 -4.99 7.32
N THR A 33 -3.40 -4.20 6.26
CA THR A 33 -4.51 -4.23 5.31
C THR A 33 -4.00 -4.32 3.88
N TRP A 34 -4.77 -4.97 3.02
CA TRP A 34 -4.57 -4.98 1.58
C TRP A 34 -5.83 -5.42 0.83
N TRP A 35 -5.88 -5.14 -0.44
CA TRP A 35 -6.89 -5.65 -1.35
C TRP A 35 -6.47 -7.03 -1.91
N GLU A 36 -7.43 -7.94 -2.05
CA GLU A 36 -7.28 -9.27 -2.67
C GLU A 36 -8.33 -9.45 -3.77
N GLY A 37 -7.89 -9.83 -4.98
CA GLY A 37 -8.86 -10.05 -6.07
C GLY A 37 -8.22 -10.32 -7.42
N LYS A 38 -8.96 -9.98 -8.47
CA LYS A 38 -8.53 -10.07 -9.86
C LYS A 38 -8.52 -8.68 -10.49
N VAL A 39 -7.57 -8.41 -11.35
CA VAL A 39 -7.50 -7.17 -12.12
C VAL A 39 -8.15 -7.39 -13.49
N VAL A 40 -9.10 -6.54 -13.84
CA VAL A 40 -9.82 -6.55 -15.12
C VAL A 40 -9.75 -5.15 -15.71
N ALA A 41 -9.14 -5.01 -16.88
CA ALA A 41 -9.00 -3.72 -17.59
C ALA A 41 -8.38 -2.58 -16.71
N GLY A 42 -7.49 -2.92 -15.78
CA GLY A 42 -6.86 -1.97 -14.86
C GLY A 42 -7.63 -1.70 -13.57
N HIS A 43 -8.82 -2.29 -13.39
CA HIS A 43 -9.67 -2.15 -12.21
C HIS A 43 -9.70 -3.45 -11.41
N GLY A 44 -9.90 -3.33 -10.09
CA GLY A 44 -10.00 -4.46 -9.18
C GLY A 44 -11.41 -5.05 -9.15
N VAL A 45 -11.49 -6.37 -9.03
CA VAL A 45 -12.69 -7.13 -8.70
C VAL A 45 -12.34 -8.01 -7.51
N GLY A 46 -12.64 -7.54 -6.30
CA GLY A 46 -12.18 -8.21 -5.08
C GLY A 46 -12.74 -7.63 -3.79
N GLU A 47 -11.95 -7.78 -2.74
CA GLU A 47 -12.31 -7.41 -1.37
C GLU A 47 -11.06 -7.00 -0.59
N TYR A 48 -11.27 -6.40 0.58
CA TYR A 48 -10.19 -5.95 1.45
C TYR A 48 -10.10 -6.84 2.67
N VAL A 49 -8.88 -7.05 3.14
CA VAL A 49 -8.62 -7.89 4.31
C VAL A 49 -7.88 -7.11 5.39
N ILE A 50 -8.20 -7.42 6.64
CA ILE A 50 -7.59 -6.83 7.84
C ILE A 50 -6.94 -7.95 8.65
N PHE A 51 -5.66 -7.79 8.98
CA PHE A 51 -4.86 -8.75 9.74
C PHE A 51 -4.29 -8.13 11.00
N ASP A 52 -4.32 -8.86 12.09
CA ASP A 52 -3.72 -8.45 13.37
C ASP A 52 -2.18 -8.57 13.36
N SER A 53 -1.54 -8.16 14.45
CA SER A 53 -0.10 -8.25 14.64
C SER A 53 0.42 -9.70 14.73
N SER A 54 -0.46 -10.68 14.89
CA SER A 54 -0.15 -12.10 14.83
C SER A 54 -0.28 -12.70 13.42
N TYR A 55 -0.56 -11.85 12.43
CA TYR A 55 -0.79 -12.20 11.03
C TYR A 55 -2.01 -13.09 10.82
N ARG A 56 -3.01 -12.99 11.68
CA ARG A 56 -4.31 -13.62 11.51
C ARG A 56 -5.29 -12.65 10.88
N LYS A 57 -6.05 -13.13 9.90
CA LYS A 57 -7.15 -12.38 9.32
C LYS A 57 -8.23 -12.20 10.38
N ILE A 58 -8.51 -10.95 10.73
CA ILE A 58 -9.54 -10.59 11.72
C ILE A 58 -10.82 -10.05 11.07
N ASN A 59 -10.72 -9.47 9.88
CA ASN A 59 -11.89 -9.00 9.16
C ASN A 59 -11.70 -9.04 7.64
N ARG A 60 -12.81 -8.89 6.92
CA ARG A 60 -12.93 -8.82 5.47
C ARG A 60 -14.01 -7.82 5.10
N VAL A 61 -13.64 -6.80 4.34
CA VAL A 61 -14.54 -5.73 3.92
C VAL A 61 -14.85 -5.88 2.43
N ARG A 62 -16.10 -5.70 2.05
CA ARG A 62 -16.58 -5.73 0.67
C ARG A 62 -17.29 -4.44 0.33
N ALA A 63 -17.23 -4.05 -0.94
CA ALA A 63 -18.03 -2.94 -1.40
C ALA A 63 -19.54 -3.23 -1.22
N GLY A 64 -20.28 -2.22 -0.84
CA GLY A 64 -21.72 -2.32 -0.65
C GLY A 64 -22.51 -2.23 -1.96
N ASN A 65 -23.84 -2.28 -1.85
CA ASN A 65 -24.77 -2.07 -2.95
C ASN A 65 -24.55 -3.00 -4.17
N GLY A 66 -23.96 -4.18 -3.93
CA GLY A 66 -23.70 -5.18 -4.98
C GLY A 66 -22.45 -4.94 -5.83
N TYR A 67 -21.65 -3.92 -5.51
CA TYR A 67 -20.39 -3.66 -6.20
C TYR A 67 -19.28 -4.62 -5.76
N GLN A 68 -18.21 -4.63 -6.54
CA GLN A 68 -16.97 -5.32 -6.19
C GLN A 68 -15.92 -4.30 -5.76
N GLY A 69 -15.22 -4.58 -4.66
CA GLY A 69 -14.17 -3.70 -4.18
C GLY A 69 -13.01 -3.60 -5.19
N ASP A 70 -12.58 -2.37 -5.43
CA ASP A 70 -11.49 -2.09 -6.37
C ASP A 70 -10.16 -1.91 -5.64
N LEU A 71 -9.07 -2.13 -6.37
CA LEU A 71 -7.70 -2.18 -5.83
C LEU A 71 -7.10 -0.83 -5.44
N HIS A 72 -7.73 0.30 -5.82
CA HIS A 72 -7.09 1.61 -5.76
C HIS A 72 -7.12 2.25 -4.38
N GLU A 73 -8.16 2.05 -3.57
CA GLU A 73 -8.20 2.61 -2.22
C GLU A 73 -8.93 1.71 -1.22
N PHE A 74 -8.29 1.59 -0.05
CA PHE A 74 -8.90 1.09 1.17
C PHE A 74 -8.31 1.84 2.37
N TYR A 75 -9.07 2.74 2.96
CA TYR A 75 -8.64 3.55 4.08
C TYR A 75 -9.60 3.35 5.26
N ILE A 76 -9.05 2.98 6.42
CA ILE A 76 -9.81 2.89 7.67
C ILE A 76 -9.78 4.25 8.33
N THR A 77 -10.95 4.83 8.58
CA THR A 77 -11.10 6.15 9.19
C THR A 77 -10.87 6.09 10.71
N PRO A 78 -10.66 7.23 11.38
CA PRO A 78 -10.59 7.27 12.84
C PRO A 78 -11.86 6.79 13.55
N GLU A 79 -12.99 6.75 12.85
CA GLU A 79 -14.30 6.27 13.34
C GLU A 79 -14.51 4.77 13.07
N ASP A 80 -13.44 4.03 12.67
CA ASP A 80 -13.48 2.61 12.31
C ASP A 80 -14.43 2.29 11.14
N THR A 81 -14.69 3.27 10.26
CA THR A 81 -15.35 3.06 8.97
C THR A 81 -14.32 2.81 7.88
N ALA A 82 -14.74 2.36 6.70
CA ALA A 82 -13.86 2.12 5.56
C ALA A 82 -14.22 3.00 4.37
N LEU A 83 -13.27 3.78 3.88
CA LEU A 83 -13.34 4.39 2.56
C LEU A 83 -12.75 3.43 1.53
N LEU A 84 -13.47 3.21 0.45
CA LEU A 84 -13.04 2.32 -0.63
C LEU A 84 -13.56 2.77 -1.99
N THR A 85 -12.95 2.21 -3.04
CA THR A 85 -13.34 2.44 -4.42
C THR A 85 -14.02 1.23 -5.03
N ALA A 86 -14.90 1.49 -6.00
CA ALA A 86 -15.46 0.48 -6.87
C ALA A 86 -15.62 1.04 -8.31
N TYR A 87 -15.76 0.15 -9.29
CA TYR A 87 -16.01 0.53 -10.66
C TYR A 87 -17.13 -0.29 -11.27
N VAL A 88 -17.94 0.37 -12.10
CA VAL A 88 -19.01 -0.28 -12.84
C VAL A 88 -19.06 0.24 -14.28
N PRO A 89 -19.23 -0.62 -15.27
CA PRO A 89 -19.46 -0.17 -16.65
C PRO A 89 -20.85 0.43 -16.74
N THR A 90 -20.93 1.73 -17.07
CA THR A 90 -22.19 2.49 -17.17
C THR A 90 -22.33 3.07 -18.58
N GLN A 91 -23.50 2.88 -19.20
CA GLN A 91 -23.81 3.49 -20.50
C GLN A 91 -23.96 5.02 -20.34
N THR A 92 -23.36 5.76 -21.23
CA THR A 92 -23.44 7.23 -21.25
C THR A 92 -23.10 7.77 -22.63
N ASP A 93 -23.64 8.96 -22.95
CA ASP A 93 -23.32 9.68 -24.17
C ASP A 93 -21.87 10.21 -24.14
N LEU A 94 -21.07 9.78 -25.11
CA LEU A 94 -19.68 10.23 -25.28
C LEU A 94 -19.53 11.27 -26.41
N SER A 95 -20.64 11.76 -27.02
CA SER A 95 -20.59 12.80 -28.08
C SER A 95 -19.90 14.09 -27.64
N PRO A 96 -19.93 14.52 -26.32
CA PRO A 96 -19.18 15.69 -25.88
C PRO A 96 -17.67 15.59 -26.06
N ILE A 97 -17.13 14.37 -26.21
CA ILE A 97 -15.72 14.10 -26.47
C ILE A 97 -15.47 13.48 -27.84
N SER A 98 -16.41 13.66 -28.78
CA SER A 98 -16.38 13.07 -30.14
C SER A 98 -16.39 11.54 -30.14
N GLY A 99 -17.00 10.92 -29.14
CA GLY A 99 -17.27 9.50 -29.02
C GLY A 99 -18.70 9.15 -29.47
N PRO A 100 -19.10 7.88 -29.36
CA PRO A 100 -20.45 7.43 -29.67
C PRO A 100 -21.49 7.89 -28.64
N GLU A 101 -22.71 8.22 -29.09
CA GLU A 101 -23.85 8.57 -28.21
C GLU A 101 -24.30 7.40 -27.32
N ASP A 102 -24.14 6.18 -27.79
CA ASP A 102 -24.44 4.93 -27.06
C ASP A 102 -23.18 4.28 -26.45
N GLY A 103 -22.23 5.10 -26.04
CA GLY A 103 -20.98 4.68 -25.42
C GLY A 103 -21.14 4.16 -24.00
N ALA A 104 -20.03 3.76 -23.41
CA ALA A 104 -19.95 3.38 -22.02
C ALA A 104 -18.65 3.89 -21.36
N VAL A 105 -18.70 4.06 -20.04
CA VAL A 105 -17.53 4.40 -19.21
C VAL A 105 -17.35 3.40 -18.09
N TRP A 106 -16.15 3.28 -17.58
CA TRP A 106 -15.90 2.80 -16.23
C TRP A 106 -16.22 3.95 -15.25
N GLU A 107 -17.39 3.88 -14.64
CA GLU A 107 -17.83 4.83 -13.65
C GLU A 107 -17.11 4.55 -12.32
N GLY A 108 -16.43 5.56 -11.78
CA GLY A 108 -15.77 5.49 -10.49
C GLY A 108 -16.75 5.74 -9.35
N ILE A 109 -16.69 4.88 -8.33
CA ILE A 109 -17.56 4.95 -7.15
C ILE A 109 -16.67 5.06 -5.92
N ALA A 110 -16.96 6.02 -5.05
CA ALA A 110 -16.43 6.12 -3.70
C ALA A 110 -17.50 5.69 -2.69
N GLN A 111 -17.14 4.81 -1.77
CA GLN A 111 -18.03 4.42 -0.67
C GLN A 111 -17.35 4.61 0.67
N GLU A 112 -18.15 5.00 1.67
CA GLU A 112 -17.84 4.82 3.08
C GLU A 112 -18.76 3.74 3.64
N LEU A 113 -18.18 2.77 4.37
CA LEU A 113 -18.92 1.66 4.96
C LEU A 113 -18.56 1.50 6.43
N ASP A 114 -19.53 1.09 7.22
CA ASP A 114 -19.29 0.53 8.53
C ASP A 114 -18.61 -0.86 8.36
N ILE A 115 -17.44 -1.03 8.97
CA ILE A 115 -16.61 -2.24 8.80
C ILE A 115 -17.28 -3.48 9.44
N GLU A 116 -18.02 -3.30 10.53
CA GLU A 116 -18.63 -4.42 11.27
C GLU A 116 -19.91 -4.91 10.61
N THR A 117 -20.75 -3.99 10.17
CA THR A 117 -22.08 -4.31 9.62
C THR A 117 -22.10 -4.44 8.11
N GLY A 118 -21.15 -3.77 7.42
CA GLY A 118 -21.14 -3.63 5.96
C GLY A 118 -22.19 -2.62 5.44
N GLU A 119 -22.81 -1.82 6.32
CA GLU A 119 -23.74 -0.76 5.94
C GLU A 119 -23.02 0.32 5.15
N VAL A 120 -23.62 0.75 4.02
CA VAL A 120 -23.13 1.88 3.23
C VAL A 120 -23.59 3.19 3.89
N LEU A 121 -22.64 3.93 4.44
CA LEU A 121 -22.89 5.21 5.10
C LEU A 121 -22.87 6.37 4.10
N PHE A 122 -22.08 6.24 3.03
CA PHE A 122 -21.98 7.22 1.95
C PHE A 122 -21.65 6.51 0.64
N GLU A 123 -22.25 7.00 -0.44
CA GLU A 123 -21.91 6.58 -1.82
C GLU A 123 -21.89 7.80 -2.73
N TRP A 124 -20.80 7.91 -3.51
CA TRP A 124 -20.64 8.95 -4.50
C TRP A 124 -20.29 8.32 -5.85
N ARG A 125 -20.99 8.74 -6.89
CA ARG A 125 -20.85 8.24 -8.24
C ARG A 125 -20.31 9.33 -9.15
N SER A 126 -19.23 9.04 -9.87
CA SER A 126 -18.53 10.06 -10.66
C SER A 126 -19.41 10.68 -11.76
N LEU A 127 -20.29 9.92 -12.42
CA LEU A 127 -21.16 10.44 -13.48
C LEU A 127 -22.24 11.41 -12.99
N ASP A 128 -22.64 11.33 -11.71
CA ASP A 128 -23.63 12.26 -11.15
C ASP A 128 -23.04 13.67 -10.94
N HIS A 129 -21.71 13.82 -10.96
CA HIS A 129 -21.02 15.04 -10.57
C HIS A 129 -19.98 15.55 -11.55
N VAL A 130 -19.41 14.67 -12.40
CA VAL A 130 -18.29 14.99 -13.30
C VAL A 130 -18.63 14.53 -14.71
N GLY A 131 -18.76 15.48 -15.61
CA GLY A 131 -19.06 15.21 -17.02
C GLY A 131 -17.89 14.55 -17.75
N VAL A 132 -18.21 13.74 -18.76
CA VAL A 132 -17.20 13.05 -19.58
C VAL A 132 -16.24 14.01 -20.28
N GLU A 133 -16.66 15.24 -20.55
CA GLU A 133 -15.84 16.28 -21.18
C GLU A 133 -14.66 16.73 -20.29
N GLU A 134 -14.69 16.46 -18.99
CA GLU A 134 -13.57 16.76 -18.10
C GLU A 134 -12.38 15.80 -18.29
N THR A 135 -12.60 14.64 -18.92
CA THR A 135 -11.51 13.68 -19.15
C THR A 135 -10.47 14.18 -20.15
N TYR A 136 -9.22 13.77 -19.94
CA TYR A 136 -8.11 13.88 -20.91
C TYR A 136 -7.96 12.59 -21.75
N ARG A 137 -8.80 11.59 -21.50
CA ARG A 137 -8.80 10.34 -22.25
C ARG A 137 -9.52 10.50 -23.59
N ALA A 138 -8.95 9.93 -24.63
CA ALA A 138 -9.64 9.83 -25.91
C ALA A 138 -10.75 8.77 -25.86
N PRO A 139 -11.88 8.98 -26.53
CA PRO A 139 -12.94 7.99 -26.59
C PRO A 139 -12.44 6.68 -27.23
N PRO A 140 -12.95 5.53 -26.81
CA PRO A 140 -12.57 4.25 -27.41
C PRO A 140 -13.05 4.17 -28.87
N ARG A 141 -12.25 3.51 -29.70
CA ARG A 141 -12.64 3.26 -31.11
C ARG A 141 -13.71 2.16 -31.25
N ASN A 142 -13.86 1.32 -30.22
CA ASN A 142 -14.78 0.17 -30.21
C ASN A 142 -15.87 0.39 -29.17
N LEU A 143 -17.13 0.23 -29.54
CA LEU A 143 -18.30 0.35 -28.67
C LEU A 143 -18.30 -0.64 -27.48
N GLY A 144 -17.61 -1.78 -27.59
CA GLY A 144 -17.56 -2.80 -26.55
C GLY A 144 -16.56 -2.55 -25.41
N THR A 145 -15.80 -1.44 -25.43
CA THR A 145 -14.80 -1.12 -24.41
C THR A 145 -15.21 0.15 -23.68
N PRO A 146 -15.62 0.07 -22.40
CA PRO A 146 -15.92 1.26 -21.63
C PRO A 146 -14.69 2.19 -21.52
N LEU A 147 -14.90 3.51 -21.65
CA LEU A 147 -13.88 4.52 -21.45
C LEU A 147 -13.58 4.68 -19.94
N ASP A 148 -12.33 4.58 -19.57
CA ASP A 148 -11.87 4.89 -18.22
C ASP A 148 -11.69 6.42 -18.07
N TYR A 149 -12.84 7.14 -18.00
CA TYR A 149 -12.88 8.60 -18.11
C TYR A 149 -12.43 9.32 -16.84
N PHE A 150 -12.75 8.77 -15.67
CA PHE A 150 -12.52 9.39 -14.37
C PHE A 150 -11.29 8.80 -13.67
N HIS A 151 -11.25 7.49 -13.50
CA HIS A 151 -10.19 6.72 -12.84
C HIS A 151 -9.87 7.22 -11.44
N ILE A 152 -10.82 7.03 -10.51
CA ILE A 152 -10.64 7.32 -9.08
C ILE A 152 -9.51 6.45 -8.52
N ASN A 153 -8.55 7.05 -7.79
CA ASN A 153 -7.39 6.31 -7.29
C ASN A 153 -7.01 6.60 -5.84
N SER A 154 -7.61 7.62 -5.22
CA SER A 154 -7.51 7.83 -3.77
C SER A 154 -8.71 8.59 -3.25
N ILE A 155 -9.06 8.29 -1.99
CA ILE A 155 -10.02 9.04 -1.18
C ILE A 155 -9.31 9.36 0.12
N ASP A 156 -9.39 10.62 0.55
CA ASP A 156 -8.86 11.08 1.83
C ASP A 156 -9.91 11.90 2.57
N ILE A 157 -9.74 12.09 3.88
CA ILE A 157 -10.61 12.95 4.70
C ILE A 157 -9.88 14.26 4.95
N ASP A 158 -10.49 15.38 4.56
CA ASP A 158 -10.00 16.72 4.85
C ASP A 158 -10.34 17.12 6.31
N PHE A 159 -9.70 18.17 6.83
CA PHE A 159 -9.87 18.65 8.21
C PHE A 159 -11.32 18.98 8.62
N ASP A 160 -12.15 19.31 7.66
CA ASP A 160 -13.57 19.62 7.87
C ASP A 160 -14.48 18.38 7.75
N GLY A 161 -13.90 17.17 7.64
CA GLY A 161 -14.61 15.93 7.50
C GLY A 161 -15.10 15.62 6.07
N ASN A 162 -14.89 16.51 5.11
CA ASN A 162 -15.21 16.31 3.70
C ASN A 162 -14.15 15.45 3.01
N PHE A 163 -14.48 14.89 1.85
CA PHE A 163 -13.57 14.01 1.13
C PHE A 163 -12.70 14.75 0.11
N LEU A 164 -11.46 14.27 -0.05
CA LEU A 164 -10.60 14.57 -1.18
C LEU A 164 -10.54 13.35 -2.09
N ILE A 165 -11.02 13.48 -3.32
CA ILE A 165 -11.05 12.40 -4.31
C ILE A 165 -10.08 12.74 -5.43
N SER A 166 -9.07 11.89 -5.66
CA SER A 166 -8.14 12.02 -6.78
C SER A 166 -8.60 11.19 -7.96
N ALA A 167 -8.68 11.83 -9.14
CA ALA A 167 -9.09 11.20 -10.39
C ALA A 167 -8.03 11.37 -11.48
N LYS A 168 -7.43 10.25 -11.91
CA LYS A 168 -6.37 10.22 -12.93
C LYS A 168 -6.86 10.68 -14.30
N GLY A 169 -8.04 10.22 -14.73
CA GLY A 169 -8.57 10.47 -16.06
C GLY A 169 -8.86 11.94 -16.34
N THR A 170 -9.22 12.68 -15.30
CA THR A 170 -9.50 14.12 -15.35
C THR A 170 -8.30 14.96 -14.92
N SER A 171 -7.22 14.36 -14.43
CA SER A 171 -6.05 15.03 -13.87
C SER A 171 -6.43 16.07 -12.82
N ALA A 172 -7.36 15.73 -11.94
CA ALA A 172 -7.92 16.63 -10.93
C ALA A 172 -8.07 15.97 -9.57
N VAL A 173 -8.05 16.78 -8.52
CA VAL A 173 -8.47 16.44 -7.16
C VAL A 173 -9.75 17.20 -6.86
N TYR A 174 -10.75 16.51 -6.34
CA TYR A 174 -12.07 17.04 -6.03
C TYR A 174 -12.25 17.07 -4.51
N LYS A 175 -12.69 18.20 -3.96
CA LYS A 175 -13.23 18.23 -2.61
C LYS A 175 -14.73 18.00 -2.68
N VAL A 176 -15.20 16.97 -1.99
CA VAL A 176 -16.59 16.51 -2.02
C VAL A 176 -17.19 16.63 -0.64
N GLU A 177 -18.33 17.30 -0.53
CA GLU A 177 -19.09 17.42 0.72
C GLU A 177 -19.63 16.06 1.14
N ARG A 178 -19.30 15.62 2.35
CA ARG A 178 -19.65 14.28 2.85
C ARG A 178 -21.16 14.05 2.97
N GLU A 179 -21.94 15.09 3.27
CA GLU A 179 -23.39 14.94 3.46
C GLU A 179 -24.17 14.87 2.15
N SER A 180 -23.82 15.73 1.18
CA SER A 180 -24.59 15.89 -0.06
C SER A 180 -23.95 15.27 -1.31
N GLY A 181 -22.65 14.94 -1.25
CA GLY A 181 -21.86 14.53 -2.42
C GLY A 181 -21.50 15.67 -3.38
N LYS A 182 -21.86 16.92 -3.05
CA LYS A 182 -21.59 18.08 -3.89
C LYS A 182 -20.08 18.36 -3.96
N ILE A 183 -19.57 18.62 -5.17
CA ILE A 183 -18.20 19.09 -5.34
C ILE A 183 -18.12 20.54 -4.84
N LEU A 184 -17.27 20.76 -3.84
CA LEU A 184 -17.01 22.07 -3.26
C LEU A 184 -15.98 22.85 -4.08
N TRP A 185 -14.94 22.15 -4.56
CA TRP A 185 -13.94 22.70 -5.48
C TRP A 185 -13.18 21.59 -6.21
N ARG A 186 -12.52 22.00 -7.30
CA ARG A 186 -11.62 21.21 -8.15
C ARG A 186 -10.22 21.82 -8.16
N LEU A 187 -9.20 21.02 -7.88
CA LEU A 187 -7.80 21.40 -8.04
C LEU A 187 -7.23 20.70 -9.27
N GLY A 188 -6.75 21.45 -10.24
CA GLY A 188 -6.26 20.92 -11.52
C GLY A 188 -7.36 20.51 -12.50
N GLY A 189 -6.99 19.76 -13.53
CA GLY A 189 -7.91 19.35 -14.59
C GLY A 189 -8.34 20.49 -15.52
N LYS A 190 -9.40 20.22 -16.29
CA LYS A 190 -9.95 21.20 -17.26
C LYS A 190 -10.82 22.28 -16.61
N LYS A 191 -11.36 22.00 -15.43
CA LYS A 191 -12.28 22.87 -14.69
C LYS A 191 -11.75 23.23 -13.31
N SER A 192 -10.43 23.49 -13.20
CA SER A 192 -9.82 23.93 -11.94
C SER A 192 -10.49 25.21 -11.42
N ASP A 193 -10.86 25.21 -10.15
CA ASP A 193 -11.33 26.40 -9.44
C ASP A 193 -10.17 27.27 -8.96
N PHE A 194 -8.94 26.71 -8.96
CA PHE A 194 -7.72 27.38 -8.52
C PHE A 194 -6.88 27.85 -9.70
N GLU A 195 -6.28 29.03 -9.56
CA GLU A 195 -5.16 29.44 -10.38
C GLU A 195 -3.96 28.54 -10.06
N MET A 196 -3.53 27.78 -11.08
CA MET A 196 -2.43 26.83 -10.93
C MET A 196 -1.09 27.56 -11.15
N GLY A 197 -0.41 27.89 -10.06
CA GLY A 197 0.89 28.56 -10.07
C GLY A 197 2.01 27.73 -10.73
N SER A 198 3.19 28.34 -10.88
CA SER A 198 4.31 27.67 -11.52
C SER A 198 4.65 26.34 -10.82
N GLY A 199 4.76 25.26 -11.58
CA GLY A 199 5.11 23.93 -11.08
C GLY A 199 3.97 23.15 -10.43
N THR A 200 2.78 23.72 -10.21
CA THR A 200 1.66 23.03 -9.55
C THR A 200 0.86 22.13 -10.48
N ARG A 201 0.95 22.33 -11.81
CA ARG A 201 0.20 21.50 -12.76
C ARG A 201 0.69 20.07 -12.74
N PHE A 202 -0.21 19.15 -12.44
CA PHE A 202 0.02 17.71 -12.44
C PHE A 202 -0.84 17.03 -13.51
N ALA A 203 -0.47 15.82 -13.89
CA ALA A 203 -1.20 15.06 -14.89
C ALA A 203 -1.20 13.56 -14.56
N TYR A 204 -2.37 12.93 -14.69
CA TYR A 204 -2.57 11.50 -14.47
C TYR A 204 -2.12 11.03 -13.08
N GLN A 205 -2.21 11.90 -12.09
CA GLN A 205 -1.72 11.75 -10.73
C GLN A 205 -2.38 10.61 -9.95
N HIS A 206 -1.70 10.23 -8.86
CA HIS A 206 -2.21 9.30 -7.85
C HIS A 206 -2.02 9.88 -6.45
N ASP A 207 -2.80 9.34 -5.50
CA ASP A 207 -2.59 9.46 -4.07
C ASP A 207 -2.51 10.90 -3.56
N ALA A 208 -3.55 11.70 -3.80
CA ALA A 208 -3.67 13.03 -3.22
C ALA A 208 -4.08 12.93 -1.73
N ARG A 209 -3.29 13.55 -0.82
CA ARG A 209 -3.51 13.48 0.63
C ARG A 209 -3.38 14.83 1.29
N ARG A 210 -4.32 15.17 2.19
CA ARG A 210 -4.22 16.34 3.06
C ARG A 210 -3.18 16.09 4.13
N GLN A 211 -2.25 17.02 4.31
CA GLN A 211 -1.23 16.95 5.33
C GLN A 211 -1.59 17.83 6.53
N ARG A 212 -1.05 17.50 7.71
CA ARG A 212 -1.33 18.21 8.97
C ARG A 212 -1.02 19.71 8.95
N ASP A 213 -0.11 20.14 8.09
CA ASP A 213 0.25 21.55 7.89
C ASP A 213 -0.68 22.28 6.91
N GLY A 214 -1.71 21.62 6.39
CA GLY A 214 -2.67 22.19 5.45
C GLY A 214 -2.31 22.01 4.00
N THR A 215 -1.12 21.52 3.66
CA THR A 215 -0.72 21.23 2.29
C THR A 215 -1.38 19.96 1.75
N ILE A 216 -1.29 19.74 0.46
CA ILE A 216 -1.69 18.50 -0.21
C ILE A 216 -0.47 17.86 -0.86
N THR A 217 -0.19 16.60 -0.53
CA THR A 217 0.78 15.79 -1.29
C THR A 217 0.11 15.10 -2.45
N ILE A 218 0.79 15.02 -3.59
CA ILE A 218 0.30 14.38 -4.81
C ILE A 218 1.47 13.66 -5.48
N PHE A 219 1.27 12.43 -5.93
CA PHE A 219 2.18 11.78 -6.84
C PHE A 219 1.79 12.10 -8.28
N ASP A 220 2.53 13.01 -8.90
CA ASP A 220 2.32 13.42 -10.29
C ASP A 220 3.02 12.45 -11.24
N ASN A 221 2.27 11.56 -11.86
CA ASN A 221 2.79 10.60 -12.82
C ASN A 221 3.33 11.29 -14.09
N GLY A 222 2.68 12.34 -14.56
CA GLY A 222 3.04 13.03 -15.79
C GLY A 222 2.91 12.17 -17.06
N ALA A 223 2.25 11.03 -16.95
CA ALA A 223 2.05 10.01 -17.99
C ALA A 223 0.82 9.14 -17.63
N SER A 224 0.21 8.41 -18.47
CA SER A 224 0.25 8.19 -19.91
C SER A 224 -1.03 8.72 -20.56
N PRO A 225 -0.98 9.50 -21.61
CA PRO A 225 0.19 9.84 -22.41
C PRO A 225 1.20 10.74 -21.68
N LYS A 226 2.44 10.82 -22.20
CA LYS A 226 3.50 11.65 -21.60
C LYS A 226 3.14 13.12 -21.66
N VAL A 227 3.12 13.77 -20.47
CA VAL A 227 2.91 15.22 -20.28
C VAL A 227 4.16 15.85 -19.69
N HIS A 228 4.81 15.18 -18.74
CA HIS A 228 6.05 15.61 -18.10
C HIS A 228 7.24 14.72 -18.50
N GLU A 229 8.45 15.25 -18.36
CA GLU A 229 9.67 14.50 -18.69
C GLU A 229 9.92 13.35 -17.69
N GLN A 230 9.46 13.51 -16.46
CA GLN A 230 9.58 12.53 -15.36
C GLN A 230 8.41 12.67 -14.39
N SER A 231 8.15 11.60 -13.65
CA SER A 231 7.22 11.64 -12.52
C SER A 231 7.86 12.31 -11.31
N ARG A 232 7.02 12.82 -10.42
CA ARG A 232 7.47 13.52 -9.22
C ARG A 232 6.46 13.42 -8.07
N GLY A 233 6.95 13.49 -6.84
CA GLY A 233 6.14 13.82 -5.67
C GLY A 233 6.07 15.33 -5.53
N ILE A 234 4.89 15.92 -5.35
CA ILE A 234 4.72 17.35 -5.12
C ILE A 234 3.96 17.61 -3.82
N VAL A 235 4.29 18.75 -3.21
CA VAL A 235 3.57 19.32 -2.07
C VAL A 235 3.03 20.67 -2.51
N VAL A 236 1.71 20.83 -2.42
CA VAL A 236 0.98 22.01 -2.90
C VAL A 236 0.26 22.67 -1.73
N GLU A 237 0.39 23.97 -1.59
CA GLU A 237 -0.38 24.83 -0.69
C GLU A 237 -1.54 25.48 -1.46
N LEU A 238 -2.71 25.55 -0.82
CA LEU A 238 -3.89 26.21 -1.37
C LEU A 238 -4.22 27.47 -0.58
N ASP A 239 -4.33 28.59 -1.29
CA ASP A 239 -4.94 29.80 -0.78
C ASP A 239 -6.42 29.79 -1.14
N MET A 240 -7.28 29.66 -0.13
CA MET A 240 -8.74 29.55 -0.32
C MET A 240 -9.41 30.91 -0.54
N ASP A 241 -8.77 31.99 -0.16
CA ASP A 241 -9.30 33.36 -0.37
C ASP A 241 -9.02 33.84 -1.79
N GLU A 242 -7.79 33.58 -2.29
CA GLU A 242 -7.36 33.95 -3.63
C GLU A 242 -7.63 32.85 -4.67
N MET A 243 -8.14 31.68 -4.22
CA MET A 243 -8.33 30.48 -5.05
C MET A 243 -7.10 30.16 -5.89
N SER A 244 -5.93 30.11 -5.26
CA SER A 244 -4.65 29.87 -5.92
C SER A 244 -3.91 28.68 -5.31
N ALA A 245 -3.08 28.01 -6.13
CA ALA A 245 -2.26 26.89 -5.72
C ALA A 245 -0.78 27.24 -5.91
N THR A 246 0.04 26.98 -4.89
CA THR A 246 1.48 27.23 -4.90
C THR A 246 2.27 25.94 -4.66
N LEU A 247 3.30 25.72 -5.46
CA LEU A 247 4.22 24.59 -5.26
C LEU A 247 5.15 24.91 -4.09
N VAL A 248 5.03 24.11 -3.01
CA VAL A 248 5.89 24.22 -1.83
C VAL A 248 7.17 23.42 -2.03
N ARG A 249 7.05 22.17 -2.50
CA ARG A 249 8.18 21.25 -2.70
C ARG A 249 7.92 20.30 -3.87
N GLU A 250 9.02 19.85 -4.47
CA GLU A 250 9.03 18.86 -5.53
C GLU A 250 10.15 17.84 -5.28
N PHE A 251 9.86 16.56 -5.48
CA PHE A 251 10.80 15.46 -5.33
C PHE A 251 10.84 14.66 -6.63
N THR A 252 12.03 14.51 -7.19
CA THR A 252 12.27 13.75 -8.42
C THR A 252 13.36 12.71 -8.20
N HIS A 253 13.23 11.59 -8.89
CA HIS A 253 14.25 10.53 -8.80
C HIS A 253 15.48 10.87 -9.67
N PRO A 254 16.72 10.64 -9.17
CA PRO A 254 17.96 10.93 -9.92
C PRO A 254 18.02 10.25 -11.30
N SER A 255 17.41 9.08 -11.45
CA SER A 255 17.33 8.36 -12.73
C SER A 255 16.22 8.85 -13.66
N LYS A 256 15.55 9.96 -13.36
CA LYS A 256 14.47 10.56 -14.18
C LYS A 256 13.37 9.57 -14.54
N LEU A 257 12.79 8.93 -13.51
CA LEU A 257 11.76 7.92 -13.69
C LEU A 257 10.49 8.53 -14.29
N LEU A 258 9.85 7.82 -15.22
CA LEU A 258 8.52 8.14 -15.72
C LEU A 258 7.57 6.97 -15.42
N SER A 259 6.81 7.10 -14.37
CA SER A 259 5.85 6.09 -13.90
C SER A 259 4.48 6.32 -14.52
N THR A 260 4.01 5.38 -15.29
CA THR A 260 2.74 5.52 -16.06
C THR A 260 1.49 5.29 -15.24
N SER A 261 1.64 4.77 -14.01
CA SER A 261 0.52 4.44 -13.11
C SER A 261 1.01 4.22 -11.68
N GLN A 262 0.07 4.22 -10.72
CA GLN A 262 0.38 3.92 -9.33
C GLN A 262 1.27 5.03 -8.70
N GLY A 263 1.75 4.79 -7.48
CA GLY A 263 2.65 5.69 -6.76
C GLY A 263 1.96 6.47 -5.67
N ASN A 264 2.76 6.98 -4.73
CA ASN A 264 2.30 7.73 -3.57
C ASN A 264 3.38 8.63 -3.00
N VAL A 265 2.98 9.59 -2.17
CA VAL A 265 3.86 10.40 -1.33
C VAL A 265 3.38 10.32 0.12
N GLN A 266 4.21 9.79 0.99
CA GLN A 266 3.93 9.73 2.44
C GLN A 266 4.83 10.73 3.18
N VAL A 267 4.23 11.62 3.98
CA VAL A 267 4.98 12.44 4.96
C VAL A 267 5.21 11.61 6.21
N LEU A 268 6.46 11.48 6.60
CA LEU A 268 6.89 10.72 7.77
C LEU A 268 6.84 11.58 9.05
N PRO A 269 6.80 10.96 10.25
CA PRO A 269 6.76 11.71 11.52
C PRO A 269 7.96 12.66 11.75
N ASN A 270 9.10 12.40 11.12
CA ASN A 270 10.28 13.24 11.14
C ASN A 270 10.29 14.33 10.06
N THR A 271 9.16 14.55 9.39
CA THR A 271 8.93 15.48 8.26
C THR A 271 9.62 15.10 6.94
N ASN A 272 10.37 14.02 6.88
CA ASN A 272 10.85 13.46 5.63
C ASN A 272 9.68 12.96 4.76
N LEU A 273 9.94 12.75 3.48
CA LEU A 273 8.94 12.21 2.55
C LEU A 273 9.42 10.90 1.95
N LEU A 274 8.56 9.90 2.00
CA LEU A 274 8.74 8.65 1.28
C LEU A 274 7.92 8.69 0.00
N VAL A 275 8.59 8.52 -1.14
CA VAL A 275 7.96 8.46 -2.47
C VAL A 275 7.99 7.03 -2.99
N GLY A 276 6.82 6.46 -3.20
CA GLY A 276 6.65 5.21 -3.95
C GLY A 276 6.48 5.52 -5.43
N TRP A 277 7.39 5.00 -6.29
CA TRP A 277 7.42 5.34 -7.72
C TRP A 277 6.48 4.50 -8.58
N GLY A 278 5.52 3.79 -7.97
CA GLY A 278 4.44 3.09 -8.67
C GLY A 278 4.92 2.02 -9.64
N SER A 279 4.60 2.20 -10.93
CA SER A 279 5.02 1.26 -11.98
C SER A 279 6.53 1.24 -12.24
N ALA A 280 7.28 2.23 -11.78
CA ALA A 280 8.73 2.14 -11.68
C ALA A 280 9.12 1.40 -10.39
N PRO A 281 10.09 0.46 -10.44
CA PRO A 281 10.37 -0.46 -9.34
C PRO A 281 11.20 0.18 -8.20
N PHE A 282 10.90 1.41 -7.82
CA PHE A 282 11.66 2.16 -6.82
C PHE A 282 10.77 2.71 -5.71
N PHE A 283 11.37 2.97 -4.57
CA PHE A 283 10.83 3.82 -3.50
C PHE A 283 11.98 4.49 -2.77
N SER A 284 11.80 5.79 -2.47
CA SER A 284 12.90 6.65 -2.02
C SER A 284 12.44 7.55 -0.89
N GLU A 285 13.31 7.76 0.12
CA GLU A 285 13.08 8.74 1.18
C GLU A 285 13.94 9.98 0.94
N TYR A 286 13.31 11.13 1.10
CA TYR A 286 13.93 12.44 0.98
C TYR A 286 13.83 13.19 2.30
N SER A 287 14.86 13.97 2.63
CA SER A 287 14.76 14.96 3.70
C SER A 287 13.71 16.03 3.33
N ASN A 288 13.29 16.81 4.33
CA ASN A 288 12.40 17.94 4.12
C ASN A 288 12.98 19.00 3.15
N GLU A 289 14.30 19.07 3.03
CA GLU A 289 15.05 19.95 2.14
C GLU A 289 15.26 19.37 0.74
N GLY A 290 14.82 18.10 0.49
CA GLY A 290 14.92 17.44 -0.81
C GLY A 290 16.18 16.59 -1.01
N GLU A 291 16.99 16.35 0.02
CA GLU A 291 18.13 15.45 -0.06
C GLU A 291 17.66 13.99 -0.09
N LEU A 292 18.16 13.19 -1.03
CA LEU A 292 17.88 11.75 -1.12
C LEU A 292 18.63 11.01 0.01
N LEU A 293 17.88 10.49 0.98
CA LEU A 293 18.42 9.80 2.16
C LEU A 293 18.45 8.29 2.00
N PHE A 294 17.47 7.73 1.28
CA PHE A 294 17.32 6.30 1.06
C PHE A 294 16.74 6.07 -0.31
N ASP A 295 17.24 5.07 -1.02
CA ASP A 295 16.74 4.64 -2.32
C ASP A 295 16.78 3.12 -2.43
N ALA A 296 15.66 2.51 -2.76
CA ALA A 296 15.56 1.08 -2.91
C ALA A 296 14.87 0.70 -4.21
N LYS A 297 15.35 -0.38 -4.80
CA LYS A 297 14.81 -0.95 -6.04
C LYS A 297 14.29 -2.35 -5.78
N LEU A 298 13.05 -2.62 -6.19
CA LEU A 298 12.49 -3.95 -6.22
C LEU A 298 13.23 -4.82 -7.23
N LEU A 299 13.45 -6.09 -6.89
CA LEU A 299 14.15 -7.04 -7.76
C LEU A 299 13.26 -7.50 -8.93
N GLY A 300 13.89 -7.78 -10.06
CA GLY A 300 13.20 -8.23 -11.26
C GLY A 300 12.23 -7.18 -11.81
N ASP A 301 11.06 -7.64 -12.25
CA ASP A 301 9.96 -6.80 -12.78
C ASP A 301 8.96 -6.41 -11.68
N GLY A 302 9.43 -6.37 -10.42
CA GLY A 302 8.60 -6.03 -9.26
C GLY A 302 8.05 -4.62 -9.38
N GLN A 303 6.76 -4.47 -9.03
CA GLN A 303 6.08 -3.17 -8.92
C GLN A 303 5.43 -3.07 -7.54
N SER A 304 5.27 -1.86 -7.03
CA SER A 304 4.51 -1.60 -5.82
C SER A 304 3.45 -0.56 -6.11
N TYR A 305 2.19 -0.91 -5.88
CA TYR A 305 1.09 0.03 -6.06
C TYR A 305 1.34 1.32 -5.28
N ARG A 306 1.66 1.17 -3.97
CA ARG A 306 2.19 2.22 -3.08
C ARG A 306 3.31 1.64 -2.22
N ALA A 307 4.18 2.48 -1.72
CA ALA A 307 5.22 2.14 -0.75
C ALA A 307 5.05 3.00 0.50
N PHE A 308 5.11 2.37 1.67
CA PHE A 308 4.91 3.05 2.95
C PHE A 308 5.99 2.66 3.95
N ARG A 309 6.24 3.56 4.92
CA ARG A 309 7.05 3.31 6.11
C ARG A 309 6.20 3.51 7.35
N PHE A 310 6.08 2.46 8.16
CA PHE A 310 5.34 2.48 9.41
C PHE A 310 6.10 1.73 10.51
N PRO A 311 5.93 2.10 11.79
CA PRO A 311 6.30 1.21 12.88
C PRO A 311 5.44 -0.06 12.82
N TRP A 312 6.08 -1.22 13.03
CA TRP A 312 5.36 -2.49 13.07
C TRP A 312 6.01 -3.45 14.04
N SER A 313 5.21 -4.05 14.93
CA SER A 313 5.60 -5.14 15.81
C SER A 313 4.78 -6.38 15.48
N GLY A 314 5.45 -7.40 14.94
CA GLY A 314 4.81 -8.64 14.52
C GLY A 314 5.07 -9.78 15.51
N HIS A 315 3.99 -10.49 15.88
CA HIS A 315 3.99 -11.61 16.83
C HIS A 315 3.34 -12.83 16.18
N PRO A 316 4.01 -13.51 15.22
CA PRO A 316 3.39 -14.61 14.48
C PRO A 316 2.79 -15.67 15.39
N SER A 317 1.59 -16.13 15.08
CA SER A 317 0.94 -17.22 15.79
C SER A 317 1.52 -18.60 15.43
N ASP A 318 2.20 -18.70 14.28
CA ASP A 318 2.90 -19.92 13.87
C ASP A 318 4.23 -20.08 14.61
N ASN A 319 4.74 -21.30 14.68
CA ASN A 319 6.06 -21.55 15.24
C ASN A 319 7.18 -21.16 14.25
N PRO A 320 8.40 -20.84 14.76
CA PRO A 320 9.58 -20.72 13.92
C PRO A 320 9.80 -21.97 13.06
N ALA A 321 10.28 -21.77 11.84
CA ALA A 321 10.68 -22.84 10.93
C ALA A 321 12.17 -23.17 11.11
N MET A 322 12.53 -24.43 10.88
CA MET A 322 13.91 -24.92 10.97
C MET A 322 14.18 -25.97 9.89
N ALA A 323 15.35 -25.88 9.28
CA ALA A 323 15.96 -26.95 8.49
C ALA A 323 17.29 -27.35 9.11
N VAL A 324 17.68 -28.62 8.96
CA VAL A 324 18.89 -29.19 9.58
C VAL A 324 19.70 -29.94 8.54
N GLU A 325 20.99 -29.63 8.48
CA GLU A 325 21.97 -30.32 7.65
C GLU A 325 23.01 -30.99 8.54
N GLN A 326 23.31 -32.28 8.27
CA GLN A 326 24.32 -33.03 9.00
C GLN A 326 25.66 -32.97 8.27
N GLY A 327 26.71 -32.62 9.00
CA GLY A 327 28.09 -32.66 8.54
C GLY A 327 28.90 -33.74 9.24
N PRO A 328 30.22 -33.88 8.90
CA PRO A 328 31.12 -34.76 9.57
C PRO A 328 31.36 -34.37 11.05
N ASP A 329 31.89 -35.30 11.84
CA ASP A 329 32.30 -35.05 13.25
C ASP A 329 31.20 -34.43 14.13
N ASP A 330 29.98 -34.96 14.03
CA ASP A 330 28.81 -34.49 14.78
C ASP A 330 28.48 -32.98 14.54
N LYS A 331 28.99 -32.40 13.49
CA LYS A 331 28.63 -31.04 13.08
C LYS A 331 27.20 -31.01 12.57
N VAL A 332 26.41 -30.08 13.10
CA VAL A 332 25.02 -29.84 12.69
C VAL A 332 24.87 -28.38 12.33
N THR A 333 24.47 -28.13 11.09
CA THR A 333 24.13 -26.79 10.61
C THR A 333 22.61 -26.65 10.61
N ILE A 334 22.13 -25.59 11.22
CA ILE A 334 20.70 -25.30 11.41
C ILE A 334 20.40 -23.97 10.73
N TYR A 335 19.40 -23.97 9.87
CA TYR A 335 18.82 -22.79 9.25
C TYR A 335 17.50 -22.52 9.95
N VAL A 336 17.34 -21.34 10.57
CA VAL A 336 16.15 -21.00 11.34
C VAL A 336 15.62 -19.63 10.93
N SER A 337 14.31 -19.54 10.78
CA SER A 337 13.59 -18.31 10.44
C SER A 337 12.22 -18.28 11.11
N TRP A 338 11.68 -17.09 11.27
CA TRP A 338 10.31 -16.89 11.74
C TRP A 338 9.69 -15.71 11.02
N ASN A 339 8.84 -16.02 10.05
CA ASN A 339 8.23 -15.04 9.16
C ASN A 339 7.40 -14.04 9.95
N GLY A 340 7.84 -12.78 9.99
CA GLY A 340 7.16 -11.68 10.64
C GLY A 340 7.47 -11.45 12.12
N ALA A 341 8.26 -12.31 12.77
CA ALA A 341 8.66 -12.09 14.17
C ALA A 341 9.67 -10.94 14.26
N THR A 342 9.28 -9.80 14.84
CA THR A 342 10.13 -8.60 14.92
C THR A 342 10.97 -8.53 16.20
N GLU A 343 10.55 -9.19 17.28
CA GLU A 343 11.21 -9.12 18.59
C GLU A 343 12.32 -10.15 18.82
N VAL A 344 12.58 -11.03 17.85
CA VAL A 344 13.62 -12.05 17.99
C VAL A 344 15.00 -11.40 17.87
N GLU A 345 15.81 -11.55 18.92
CA GLU A 345 17.18 -11.07 19.01
C GLU A 345 18.22 -12.19 18.87
N SER A 346 17.85 -13.39 19.32
CA SER A 346 18.75 -14.54 19.27
C SER A 346 18.02 -15.87 19.15
N TRP A 347 18.78 -16.86 18.69
CA TRP A 347 18.36 -18.24 18.54
C TRP A 347 19.16 -19.14 19.48
N GLN A 348 18.49 -19.92 20.34
CA GLN A 348 19.12 -20.92 21.18
C GLN A 348 18.85 -22.32 20.66
N VAL A 349 19.91 -23.04 20.31
CA VAL A 349 19.83 -24.44 19.86
C VAL A 349 19.77 -25.35 21.07
N LEU A 350 18.81 -26.28 21.05
CA LEU A 350 18.63 -27.32 22.03
C LEU A 350 18.88 -28.68 21.37
N ALA A 351 19.51 -29.61 22.08
CA ALA A 351 19.67 -31.01 21.66
C ALA A 351 19.48 -31.99 22.82
N GLY A 352 19.11 -33.20 22.52
CA GLY A 352 18.90 -34.23 23.53
C GLY A 352 18.60 -35.63 23.00
N SER A 353 18.69 -36.64 23.88
CA SER A 353 18.46 -38.05 23.54
C SER A 353 16.98 -38.37 23.30
N THR A 354 16.07 -37.54 23.81
CA THR A 354 14.62 -37.67 23.61
C THR A 354 14.01 -36.30 23.34
N PRO A 355 12.84 -36.22 22.67
CA PRO A 355 12.15 -34.97 22.41
C PRO A 355 11.78 -34.17 23.66
N SER A 356 11.66 -34.80 24.81
CA SER A 356 11.30 -34.15 26.08
C SER A 356 12.49 -33.72 26.94
N GLN A 357 13.72 -34.12 26.58
CA GLN A 357 14.93 -33.87 27.36
C GLN A 357 15.98 -33.12 26.54
N LEU A 358 15.57 -31.98 25.99
CA LEU A 358 16.48 -31.11 25.24
C LEU A 358 17.20 -30.13 26.17
N LYS A 359 18.51 -29.97 25.96
CA LYS A 359 19.38 -29.02 26.70
C LYS A 359 20.04 -28.04 25.73
N PRO A 360 20.36 -26.82 26.14
CA PRO A 360 21.11 -25.87 25.35
C PRO A 360 22.47 -26.42 24.92
N VAL A 361 22.79 -26.33 23.60
CA VAL A 361 24.06 -26.74 23.03
C VAL A 361 24.76 -25.62 22.25
N GLY A 362 24.08 -24.51 22.01
CA GLY A 362 24.63 -23.35 21.35
C GLY A 362 23.61 -22.24 21.17
N SER A 363 24.07 -21.08 20.73
CA SER A 363 23.22 -19.94 20.40
C SER A 363 23.88 -19.05 19.35
N ALA A 364 23.09 -18.26 18.64
CA ALA A 364 23.56 -17.21 17.74
C ALA A 364 22.61 -15.99 17.77
N PRO A 365 23.13 -14.78 17.57
CA PRO A 365 22.28 -13.61 17.33
C PRO A 365 21.49 -13.79 16.04
N ARG A 366 20.31 -13.19 15.98
CA ARG A 366 19.52 -13.13 14.73
C ARG A 366 20.31 -12.37 13.65
N ARG A 367 20.29 -12.90 12.44
CA ARG A 367 20.90 -12.26 11.26
C ARG A 367 19.93 -12.37 10.08
N GLY A 368 19.33 -11.22 9.74
CA GLY A 368 18.37 -11.13 8.64
C GLY A 368 17.11 -11.99 8.84
N PHE A 369 16.53 -12.43 7.74
CA PHE A 369 15.31 -13.25 7.73
C PHE A 369 15.58 -14.68 8.19
N GLU A 370 16.65 -15.31 7.70
CA GLU A 370 17.09 -16.64 8.08
C GLU A 370 18.48 -16.57 8.73
N THR A 371 18.64 -17.22 9.85
CA THR A 371 19.91 -17.31 10.59
C THR A 371 20.46 -18.73 10.50
N THR A 372 21.74 -18.84 10.14
CA THR A 372 22.46 -20.12 10.18
C THR A 372 23.20 -20.27 11.50
N VAL A 373 22.96 -21.39 12.20
CA VAL A 373 23.64 -21.72 13.46
C VAL A 373 24.31 -23.08 13.31
N THR A 374 25.61 -23.15 13.61
CA THR A 374 26.36 -24.41 13.61
C THR A 374 26.70 -24.84 15.04
N VAL A 375 26.38 -26.08 15.39
CA VAL A 375 26.70 -26.69 16.67
C VAL A 375 27.37 -28.06 16.46
N ARG A 376 28.01 -28.61 17.49
CA ARG A 376 28.46 -30.01 17.53
C ARG A 376 27.64 -30.76 18.52
N THR A 377 26.96 -31.83 18.09
CA THR A 377 26.15 -32.67 18.96
C THR A 377 25.92 -34.06 18.35
N ALA A 378 26.09 -35.09 19.11
CA ALA A 378 25.73 -36.47 18.74
C ALA A 378 24.26 -36.80 19.04
N GLU A 379 23.54 -35.88 19.71
CA GLU A 379 22.16 -36.09 20.15
C GLU A 379 21.20 -36.23 18.97
N PRO A 380 20.26 -37.19 19.00
CA PRO A 380 19.37 -37.46 17.86
C PRO A 380 18.26 -36.43 17.67
N TYR A 381 17.92 -35.61 18.66
CA TYR A 381 16.86 -34.61 18.56
C TYR A 381 17.41 -33.21 18.70
N VAL A 382 16.92 -32.29 17.85
CA VAL A 382 17.26 -30.88 17.91
C VAL A 382 16.01 -30.02 17.83
N ALA A 383 16.07 -28.83 18.45
CA ALA A 383 15.07 -27.77 18.34
C ALA A 383 15.74 -26.41 18.50
N VAL A 384 15.07 -25.35 18.12
CA VAL A 384 15.56 -23.98 18.31
C VAL A 384 14.50 -23.15 19.03
N GLN A 385 14.93 -22.34 19.98
CA GLN A 385 14.13 -21.35 20.68
C GLN A 385 14.49 -19.95 20.20
N ALA A 386 13.48 -19.17 19.82
CA ALA A 386 13.58 -17.75 19.59
C ALA A 386 13.56 -17.00 20.92
N LYS A 387 14.49 -16.07 21.13
CA LYS A 387 14.58 -15.25 22.35
C LYS A 387 14.60 -13.77 22.01
N ASN A 388 13.94 -12.96 22.85
CA ASN A 388 14.02 -11.52 22.77
C ASN A 388 15.25 -10.98 23.51
N ALA A 389 15.41 -9.63 23.53
CA ALA A 389 16.52 -8.94 24.19
C ALA A 389 16.65 -9.23 25.69
N SER A 390 15.55 -9.52 26.39
CA SER A 390 15.59 -9.90 27.81
C SER A 390 15.89 -11.40 28.05
N GLY A 391 16.08 -12.18 26.97
CA GLY A 391 16.31 -13.62 27.03
C GLY A 391 15.05 -14.48 27.22
N ARG A 392 13.86 -13.86 27.21
CA ARG A 392 12.57 -14.57 27.26
C ARG A 392 12.36 -15.36 25.97
N VAL A 393 11.90 -16.60 26.11
CA VAL A 393 11.51 -17.43 24.96
C VAL A 393 10.20 -16.92 24.38
N LEU A 394 10.22 -16.57 23.10
CA LEU A 394 9.07 -16.12 22.32
C LEU A 394 8.36 -17.29 21.63
N GLY A 395 9.12 -18.28 21.15
CA GLY A 395 8.59 -19.45 20.45
C GLY A 395 9.67 -20.51 20.26
N SER A 396 9.25 -21.69 19.84
CA SER A 396 10.14 -22.82 19.59
C SER A 396 9.77 -23.54 18.31
N THR A 397 10.77 -24.01 17.57
CA THR A 397 10.54 -24.86 16.40
C THR A 397 9.94 -26.20 16.80
N ARG A 398 9.37 -26.91 15.83
CA ARG A 398 9.10 -28.34 15.98
C ARG A 398 10.43 -29.06 16.25
N ARG A 399 10.37 -30.14 17.05
CA ARG A 399 11.53 -30.96 17.31
C ARG A 399 11.76 -31.89 16.13
N LEU A 400 12.98 -31.87 15.54
CA LEU A 400 13.32 -32.74 14.44
C LEU A 400 14.22 -33.90 14.93
N SER A 401 13.95 -35.12 14.42
CA SER A 401 14.84 -36.27 14.58
C SER A 401 15.92 -36.17 13.47
N ARG A 402 17.17 -36.29 13.87
CA ARG A 402 18.33 -36.35 12.92
C ARG A 402 18.40 -37.68 12.15
N LYS A 403 17.57 -38.69 12.48
CA LYS A 403 17.56 -40.02 11.88
C LYS A 403 16.54 -40.23 10.76
N THR A 404 15.79 -39.20 10.37
CA THR A 404 14.90 -39.25 9.19
C THR A 404 15.62 -38.67 8.00
N GLU A 405 15.98 -39.53 7.05
CA GLU A 405 16.46 -39.19 5.71
C GLU A 405 15.54 -38.24 4.97
#